data_69ef8a11b07f1c791f862cc10ad14d6d
#
_entry.id   69ef8a11b07f1c791f862cc10ad14d6d
#
_cell.length_a   1.000
_cell.length_b   1.000
_cell.length_c   1.000
_cell.angle_alpha   90.00
_cell.angle_beta   90.00
_cell.angle_gamma   90.00
#
_symmetry.space_group_name_H-M   'P 1'
#
loop_
_entity.id
_entity.type
_entity.pdbx_description
1 polymer ?
#
loop_
_entity_poly.entity_id
_entity_poly.type
_entity_poly.pdbx_seq_one_letter_code
_entity_poly.pdbx_strand_id
1 'polypeptide(L)'
;MVENIVKQESVTVFLVKFVLLVILKEKNQLKQKKHNMKILGIGNAIVDVICKVDENFINQNNLTKGTMKLIFDDKEFKSMLSHLKIEKTISGGSVANSIVGLSQLGNKTGFIGKVSDDELGSKYEDGLKSENVEYFYTKKKEELPTGTCLILVTPDSERTMCTFLGTAGKINENDVDANIVKNSEMIFLEGYLWDEGDPKKAFEKAIKNSKKVAMSLSDQFCVDRHKPHFLDLVKNKLDITFANEQEMMSLIDAKDFSDVINFGKNLKKLLIITRGEKGAVSINGDEVIENGIEKNLNIKDLTGAGDLFAAGFLHGTVNNLSTKESLEKGTEMSSKVIQQIGARL
;
A
#
# COMPACT_ATOMS: atom_id res chain seq x y z
N MET A 1 -7.36 -21.65 -66.10
CA MET A 1 -6.52 -22.36 -65.10
C MET A 1 -5.71 -21.38 -64.17
N VAL A 2 -5.09 -20.35 -64.72
CA VAL A 2 -4.33 -19.36 -63.99
C VAL A 2 -5.19 -18.50 -63.02
N GLU A 3 -6.40 -18.09 -63.45
CA GLU A 3 -7.34 -17.31 -62.61
C GLU A 3 -7.86 -18.08 -61.39
N ASN A 4 -7.98 -19.39 -61.47
CA ASN A 4 -8.38 -20.21 -60.33
C ASN A 4 -7.24 -20.38 -59.30
N ILE A 5 -5.98 -20.39 -59.73
CA ILE A 5 -4.80 -20.48 -58.85
C ILE A 5 -4.65 -19.15 -58.08
N VAL A 6 -4.80 -18.01 -58.74
CA VAL A 6 -4.68 -16.69 -58.06
C VAL A 6 -5.82 -16.48 -57.06
N LYS A 7 -7.05 -16.93 -57.32
CA LYS A 7 -8.15 -16.91 -56.36
C LYS A 7 -7.89 -17.83 -55.15
N GLN A 8 -7.32 -19.00 -55.40
CA GLN A 8 -7.02 -19.96 -54.34
C GLN A 8 -5.88 -19.49 -53.43
N GLU A 9 -4.85 -18.83 -53.98
CA GLU A 9 -3.80 -18.20 -53.18
C GLU A 9 -4.30 -17.02 -52.32
N SER A 10 -5.20 -16.20 -52.85
CA SER A 10 -5.79 -15.08 -52.12
C SER A 10 -6.65 -15.52 -50.94
N VAL A 11 -7.40 -16.61 -51.09
CA VAL A 11 -8.22 -17.21 -50.03
C VAL A 11 -7.33 -17.83 -48.93
N THR A 12 -6.26 -18.52 -49.32
CA THR A 12 -5.32 -19.12 -48.38
C THR A 12 -4.59 -18.05 -47.58
N VAL A 13 -4.13 -16.97 -48.21
CA VAL A 13 -3.49 -15.83 -47.55
C VAL A 13 -4.46 -15.12 -46.61
N PHE A 14 -5.72 -14.98 -46.98
CA PHE A 14 -6.76 -14.40 -46.14
C PHE A 14 -7.02 -15.27 -44.89
N LEU A 15 -7.17 -16.59 -45.08
CA LEU A 15 -7.35 -17.54 -43.97
C LEU A 15 -6.19 -17.54 -43.00
N VAL A 16 -4.94 -17.51 -43.48
CA VAL A 16 -3.75 -17.46 -42.64
C VAL A 16 -3.70 -16.15 -41.83
N LYS A 17 -4.01 -15.01 -42.46
CA LYS A 17 -4.11 -13.73 -41.76
C LYS A 17 -5.22 -13.72 -40.71
N PHE A 18 -6.36 -14.29 -41.02
CA PHE A 18 -7.49 -14.39 -40.08
C PHE A 18 -7.15 -15.28 -38.88
N VAL A 19 -6.55 -16.46 -39.11
CA VAL A 19 -6.09 -17.36 -38.03
C VAL A 19 -5.03 -16.70 -37.18
N LEU A 20 -4.06 -16.00 -37.77
CA LEU A 20 -3.04 -15.22 -37.03
C LEU A 20 -3.68 -14.12 -36.16
N LEU A 21 -4.69 -13.42 -36.68
CA LEU A 21 -5.43 -12.39 -35.92
C LEU A 21 -6.21 -12.99 -34.74
N VAL A 22 -6.82 -14.14 -34.94
CA VAL A 22 -7.51 -14.88 -33.86
C VAL A 22 -6.54 -15.33 -32.80
N ILE A 23 -5.40 -15.95 -33.20
CA ILE A 23 -4.35 -16.39 -32.27
C ILE A 23 -3.75 -15.19 -31.50
N LEU A 24 -3.53 -14.04 -32.14
CA LEU A 24 -3.06 -12.81 -31.51
C LEU A 24 -4.09 -12.24 -30.54
N LYS A 25 -5.38 -12.26 -30.89
CA LYS A 25 -6.46 -11.87 -29.98
C LYS A 25 -6.55 -12.80 -28.78
N GLU A 26 -6.48 -14.11 -28.97
CA GLU A 26 -6.49 -15.08 -27.87
C GLU A 26 -5.25 -14.93 -26.98
N LYS A 27 -4.05 -14.77 -27.54
CA LYS A 27 -2.83 -14.48 -26.79
C LYS A 27 -2.93 -13.17 -26.00
N ASN A 28 -3.55 -12.13 -26.58
CA ASN A 28 -3.77 -10.86 -25.87
C ASN A 28 -4.84 -11.00 -24.79
N GLN A 29 -5.92 -11.76 -25.03
CA GLN A 29 -6.92 -12.06 -24.00
C GLN A 29 -6.36 -12.94 -22.87
N LEU A 30 -5.50 -13.91 -23.18
CA LEU A 30 -4.79 -14.72 -22.20
C LEU A 30 -3.77 -13.89 -21.39
N LYS A 31 -3.06 -12.96 -22.04
CA LYS A 31 -2.22 -11.97 -21.33
C LYS A 31 -3.05 -11.04 -20.43
N GLN A 32 -4.20 -10.55 -20.93
CA GLN A 32 -5.10 -9.72 -20.13
C GLN A 32 -5.71 -10.49 -18.95
N LYS A 33 -6.12 -11.76 -19.14
CA LYS A 33 -6.60 -12.62 -18.05
C LYS A 33 -5.49 -12.92 -17.02
N LYS A 34 -4.22 -12.96 -17.44
CA LYS A 34 -3.09 -13.22 -16.56
C LYS A 34 -2.78 -12.05 -15.62
N HIS A 35 -3.20 -10.82 -15.96
CA HIS A 35 -2.95 -9.59 -15.19
C HIS A 35 -4.24 -8.93 -14.63
N ASN A 36 -5.33 -9.66 -14.54
CA ASN A 36 -6.54 -9.10 -13.93
C ASN A 36 -6.40 -9.16 -12.40
N MET A 37 -5.64 -8.20 -11.86
CA MET A 37 -5.46 -8.05 -10.42
C MET A 37 -6.70 -7.44 -9.80
N LYS A 38 -7.04 -7.92 -8.60
CA LYS A 38 -8.09 -7.31 -7.80
C LYS A 38 -7.63 -5.95 -7.27
N ILE A 39 -6.44 -5.90 -6.68
CA ILE A 39 -5.89 -4.67 -6.11
C ILE A 39 -4.41 -4.54 -6.45
N LEU A 40 -4.03 -3.33 -6.86
CA LEU A 40 -2.66 -2.91 -7.07
C LEU A 40 -2.29 -1.86 -6.03
N GLY A 41 -1.34 -2.18 -5.14
CA GLY A 41 -0.78 -1.22 -4.18
C GLY A 41 0.30 -0.36 -4.82
N ILE A 42 0.35 0.91 -4.40
CA ILE A 42 1.45 1.83 -4.74
C ILE A 42 1.87 2.52 -3.45
N GLY A 43 3.11 2.31 -3.03
CA GLY A 43 3.61 2.81 -1.75
C GLY A 43 5.11 2.71 -1.60
N ASN A 44 5.60 3.06 -0.42
CA ASN A 44 7.00 2.96 -0.06
C ASN A 44 7.45 1.49 0.04
N ALA A 45 8.45 1.12 -0.74
CA ALA A 45 9.11 -0.16 -0.65
C ALA A 45 10.20 -0.09 0.44
N ILE A 46 9.83 -0.35 1.68
CA ILE A 46 10.70 -0.24 2.87
C ILE A 46 11.05 -1.64 3.39
N VAL A 47 12.32 -1.88 3.67
CA VAL A 47 12.76 -3.08 4.39
C VAL A 47 12.85 -2.76 5.89
N ASP A 48 12.09 -3.48 6.68
CA ASP A 48 12.19 -3.43 8.14
C ASP A 48 13.39 -4.27 8.60
N VAL A 49 14.33 -3.63 9.28
CA VAL A 49 15.55 -4.24 9.81
C VAL A 49 15.47 -4.23 11.32
N ILE A 50 15.23 -5.40 11.91
CA ILE A 50 15.05 -5.56 13.36
C ILE A 50 16.41 -5.77 14.01
N CYS A 51 16.74 -4.92 14.97
CA CYS A 51 17.97 -4.95 15.72
C CYS A 51 17.70 -4.87 17.22
N LYS A 52 18.44 -5.64 18.03
CA LYS A 52 18.45 -5.47 19.49
C LYS A 52 19.49 -4.43 19.87
N VAL A 53 19.10 -3.49 20.71
CA VAL A 53 19.96 -2.42 21.20
C VAL A 53 19.79 -2.23 22.71
N ASP A 54 20.76 -1.60 23.35
CA ASP A 54 20.63 -1.14 24.73
C ASP A 54 20.17 0.32 24.80
N GLU A 55 19.88 0.81 26.01
CA GLU A 55 19.47 2.19 26.25
C GLU A 55 20.57 3.20 25.84
N ASN A 56 21.85 2.81 25.93
CA ASN A 56 22.96 3.69 25.58
C ASN A 56 22.94 4.00 24.08
N PHE A 57 22.61 3.00 23.24
CA PHE A 57 22.48 3.21 21.79
C PHE A 57 21.40 4.25 21.47
N ILE A 58 20.24 4.17 22.12
CA ILE A 58 19.14 5.12 21.96
C ILE A 58 19.59 6.54 22.31
N ASN A 59 20.25 6.68 23.49
CA ASN A 59 20.71 7.97 23.99
C ASN A 59 21.83 8.58 23.12
N GLN A 60 22.83 7.78 22.72
CA GLN A 60 23.96 8.23 21.90
C GLN A 60 23.55 8.73 20.50
N ASN A 61 22.45 8.17 19.95
CA ASN A 61 21.90 8.59 18.66
C ASN A 61 20.82 9.68 18.79
N ASN A 62 20.62 10.27 19.96
CA ASN A 62 19.60 11.29 20.25
C ASN A 62 18.20 10.86 19.75
N LEU A 63 17.82 9.62 20.05
CA LEU A 63 16.53 9.07 19.71
C LEU A 63 15.57 9.21 20.88
N THR A 64 14.31 9.47 20.58
CA THR A 64 13.23 9.39 21.58
C THR A 64 12.68 7.97 21.57
N LYS A 65 12.89 7.24 22.66
CA LYS A 65 12.44 5.86 22.80
C LYS A 65 10.94 5.73 22.54
N GLY A 66 10.54 4.69 21.86
CA GLY A 66 9.14 4.42 21.56
C GLY A 66 8.55 5.26 20.41
N THR A 67 9.37 6.05 19.70
CA THR A 67 8.89 6.91 18.62
C THR A 67 9.51 6.55 17.27
N MET A 68 9.01 7.19 16.21
CA MET A 68 9.59 7.12 14.86
C MET A 68 10.32 8.42 14.53
N LYS A 69 11.56 8.28 14.03
CA LYS A 69 12.37 9.38 13.49
C LYS A 69 12.62 9.14 12.00
N LEU A 70 12.32 10.14 11.16
CA LEU A 70 12.80 10.16 9.77
C LEU A 70 14.26 10.59 9.72
N ILE A 71 15.07 9.83 9.01
CA ILE A 71 16.47 10.14 8.73
C ILE A 71 16.58 10.56 7.27
N PHE A 72 17.13 11.75 7.04
CA PHE A 72 17.28 12.32 5.70
C PHE A 72 18.70 12.20 5.16
N ASP A 73 19.70 12.03 6.02
CA ASP A 73 21.11 11.91 5.65
C ASP A 73 21.52 10.43 5.54
N ASP A 74 21.90 10.03 4.34
CA ASP A 74 22.42 8.69 4.03
C ASP A 74 23.66 8.32 4.88
N LYS A 75 24.52 9.31 5.22
CA LYS A 75 25.69 9.06 6.05
C LYS A 75 25.30 8.77 7.51
N GLU A 76 24.34 9.55 8.05
CA GLU A 76 23.79 9.30 9.40
C GLU A 76 23.21 7.89 9.45
N PHE A 77 22.38 7.53 8.46
CA PHE A 77 21.76 6.21 8.39
C PHE A 77 22.79 5.07 8.30
N LYS A 78 23.77 5.18 7.40
CA LYS A 78 24.84 4.17 7.25
C LYS A 78 25.69 4.04 8.49
N SER A 79 26.02 5.14 9.13
CA SER A 79 26.76 5.15 10.40
C SER A 79 25.99 4.40 11.48
N MET A 80 24.69 4.68 11.63
CA MET A 80 23.85 3.98 12.60
C MET A 80 23.77 2.48 12.30
N LEU A 81 23.48 2.11 11.05
CA LEU A 81 23.38 0.72 10.63
C LEU A 81 24.67 -0.08 10.83
N SER A 82 25.85 0.54 10.63
CA SER A 82 27.14 -0.14 10.75
C SER A 82 27.47 -0.62 12.16
N HIS A 83 26.82 -0.05 13.19
CA HIS A 83 26.98 -0.43 14.59
C HIS A 83 25.93 -1.43 15.09
N LEU A 84 25.01 -1.85 14.21
CA LEU A 84 23.90 -2.71 14.57
C LEU A 84 24.12 -4.16 14.11
N LYS A 85 23.73 -5.09 14.99
CA LYS A 85 23.59 -6.50 14.60
C LYS A 85 22.16 -6.73 14.12
N ILE A 86 22.03 -7.07 12.85
CA ILE A 86 20.73 -7.38 12.25
C ILE A 86 20.26 -8.75 12.73
N GLU A 87 19.11 -8.79 13.39
CA GLU A 87 18.48 -10.05 13.82
C GLU A 87 17.54 -10.60 12.73
N LYS A 88 16.80 -9.73 12.06
CA LYS A 88 15.82 -10.11 11.02
C LYS A 88 15.59 -8.97 10.03
N THR A 89 15.29 -9.32 8.78
CA THR A 89 14.82 -8.40 7.75
C THR A 89 13.45 -8.84 7.24
N ILE A 90 12.52 -7.89 7.07
CA ILE A 90 11.17 -8.15 6.58
C ILE A 90 10.84 -7.10 5.53
N SER A 91 10.21 -7.51 4.42
CA SER A 91 9.65 -6.54 3.46
C SER A 91 8.49 -5.82 4.13
N GLY A 92 8.63 -4.52 4.38
CA GLY A 92 7.66 -3.66 5.06
C GLY A 92 7.00 -2.67 4.11
N GLY A 93 6.54 -1.56 4.67
CA GLY A 93 5.75 -0.53 4.01
C GLY A 93 4.26 -0.70 4.25
N SER A 94 3.56 0.40 4.58
CA SER A 94 2.16 0.36 5.02
C SER A 94 1.24 -0.29 3.97
N VAL A 95 1.21 0.26 2.75
CA VAL A 95 0.37 -0.35 1.69
C VAL A 95 0.88 -1.73 1.29
N ALA A 96 2.19 -1.99 1.32
CA ALA A 96 2.71 -3.33 1.04
C ALA A 96 2.22 -4.38 2.06
N ASN A 97 2.11 -4.01 3.35
CA ASN A 97 1.52 -4.88 4.38
C ASN A 97 0.04 -5.20 4.07
N SER A 98 -0.73 -4.17 3.67
CA SER A 98 -2.13 -4.36 3.25
C SER A 98 -2.24 -5.29 2.03
N ILE A 99 -1.35 -5.12 1.04
CA ILE A 99 -1.32 -5.95 -0.18
C ILE A 99 -0.97 -7.40 0.13
N VAL A 100 -0.03 -7.64 1.05
CA VAL A 100 0.29 -8.99 1.55
C VAL A 100 -0.92 -9.58 2.29
N GLY A 101 -1.55 -8.83 3.19
CA GLY A 101 -2.77 -9.29 3.88
C GLY A 101 -3.90 -9.65 2.91
N LEU A 102 -4.07 -8.88 1.83
CA LEU A 102 -5.01 -9.19 0.75
C LEU A 102 -4.65 -10.47 -0.01
N SER A 103 -3.36 -10.70 -0.27
CA SER A 103 -2.88 -11.94 -0.89
C SER A 103 -3.15 -13.15 0.00
N GLN A 104 -2.88 -13.04 1.30
CA GLN A 104 -3.16 -14.08 2.30
C GLN A 104 -4.67 -14.41 2.41
N LEU A 105 -5.55 -13.45 2.11
CA LEU A 105 -6.99 -13.66 1.96
C LEU A 105 -7.40 -14.24 0.59
N GLY A 106 -6.44 -14.64 -0.25
CA GLY A 106 -6.67 -15.30 -1.53
C GLY A 106 -6.95 -14.36 -2.70
N ASN A 107 -6.72 -13.05 -2.57
CA ASN A 107 -6.88 -12.13 -3.69
C ASN A 107 -5.63 -12.13 -4.57
N LYS A 108 -5.83 -11.91 -5.86
CA LYS A 108 -4.74 -11.63 -6.79
C LYS A 108 -4.30 -10.18 -6.65
N THR A 109 -3.10 -9.96 -6.16
CA THR A 109 -2.58 -8.64 -5.80
C THR A 109 -1.26 -8.33 -6.47
N GLY A 110 -0.97 -7.04 -6.61
CA GLY A 110 0.32 -6.55 -7.09
C GLY A 110 0.76 -5.31 -6.33
N PHE A 111 2.04 -5.00 -6.45
CA PHE A 111 2.63 -3.85 -5.79
C PHE A 111 3.62 -3.12 -6.70
N ILE A 112 3.54 -1.80 -6.72
CA ILE A 112 4.52 -0.88 -7.30
C ILE A 112 5.17 -0.11 -6.17
N GLY A 113 6.48 -0.24 -6.04
CA GLY A 113 7.30 0.50 -5.10
C GLY A 113 8.75 0.41 -5.53
N LYS A 114 9.54 1.45 -5.30
CA LYS A 114 10.87 1.57 -5.84
C LYS A 114 11.93 1.10 -4.86
N VAL A 115 12.81 0.18 -5.30
CA VAL A 115 13.98 -0.29 -4.56
C VAL A 115 15.23 -0.14 -5.43
N SER A 116 16.41 -0.10 -4.83
CA SER A 116 17.68 -0.16 -5.52
C SER A 116 18.06 -1.61 -5.86
N ASP A 117 18.96 -1.80 -6.81
CA ASP A 117 19.59 -3.09 -7.08
C ASP A 117 20.71 -3.34 -6.06
N ASP A 118 20.29 -3.59 -4.83
CA ASP A 118 21.12 -3.93 -3.68
C ASP A 118 20.58 -5.17 -2.95
N GLU A 119 21.26 -5.61 -1.88
CA GLU A 119 20.87 -6.77 -1.11
C GLU A 119 19.47 -6.63 -0.50
N LEU A 120 19.14 -5.44 0.07
CA LEU A 120 17.84 -5.19 0.67
C LEU A 120 16.73 -5.12 -0.38
N GLY A 121 17.00 -4.53 -1.53
CA GLY A 121 16.06 -4.52 -2.66
C GLY A 121 15.74 -5.91 -3.17
N SER A 122 16.73 -6.81 -3.20
CA SER A 122 16.51 -8.23 -3.55
C SER A 122 15.66 -8.93 -2.49
N LYS A 123 15.97 -8.75 -1.21
CA LYS A 123 15.17 -9.28 -0.10
C LYS A 123 13.73 -8.76 -0.10
N TYR A 124 13.54 -7.48 -0.48
CA TYR A 124 12.20 -6.88 -0.61
C TYR A 124 11.38 -7.60 -1.67
N GLU A 125 11.92 -7.73 -2.86
CA GLU A 125 11.26 -8.39 -4.00
C GLU A 125 10.93 -9.85 -3.69
N ASP A 126 11.89 -10.61 -3.14
CA ASP A 126 11.71 -12.01 -2.78
C ASP A 126 10.65 -12.16 -1.66
N GLY A 127 10.64 -11.25 -0.70
CA GLY A 127 9.64 -11.21 0.37
C GLY A 127 8.21 -11.01 -0.16
N LEU A 128 7.99 -10.13 -1.13
CA LEU A 128 6.67 -9.98 -1.75
C LEU A 128 6.28 -11.20 -2.60
N LYS A 129 7.23 -11.75 -3.35
CA LYS A 129 7.00 -12.95 -4.17
C LYS A 129 6.63 -14.16 -3.32
N SER A 130 7.27 -14.35 -2.17
CA SER A 130 6.96 -15.45 -1.24
C SER A 130 5.53 -15.38 -0.69
N GLU A 131 4.95 -14.17 -0.64
CA GLU A 131 3.57 -13.90 -0.26
C GLU A 131 2.60 -13.88 -1.46
N ASN A 132 3.02 -14.37 -2.62
CA ASN A 132 2.25 -14.38 -3.88
C ASN A 132 1.78 -13.00 -4.36
N VAL A 133 2.52 -11.94 -4.03
CA VAL A 133 2.29 -10.59 -4.54
C VAL A 133 3.10 -10.38 -5.82
N GLU A 134 2.46 -9.97 -6.92
CA GLU A 134 3.16 -9.60 -8.15
C GLU A 134 3.87 -8.25 -7.95
N TYR A 135 5.18 -8.20 -8.16
CA TYR A 135 5.98 -6.99 -8.00
C TYR A 135 6.29 -6.35 -9.36
N PHE A 136 5.93 -5.07 -9.52
CA PHE A 136 5.96 -4.38 -10.82
C PHE A 136 7.00 -3.26 -10.91
N TYR A 137 8.13 -3.43 -10.27
CA TYR A 137 9.27 -2.56 -10.45
C TYR A 137 10.49 -3.37 -10.87
N THR A 138 11.16 -2.91 -11.92
CA THR A 138 12.42 -3.54 -12.37
C THR A 138 13.59 -2.87 -11.67
N LYS A 139 14.25 -3.61 -10.80
CA LYS A 139 15.42 -3.11 -10.06
C LYS A 139 16.51 -2.64 -11.00
N LYS A 140 17.12 -1.52 -10.64
CA LYS A 140 18.31 -0.95 -11.27
C LYS A 140 19.16 -0.29 -10.20
N LYS A 141 20.43 -0.05 -10.51
CA LYS A 141 21.30 0.69 -9.61
C LYS A 141 20.78 2.13 -9.51
N GLU A 142 20.31 2.49 -8.34
CA GLU A 142 19.82 3.82 -8.01
C GLU A 142 20.91 4.65 -7.30
N GLU A 143 20.71 5.96 -7.23
CA GLU A 143 21.61 6.85 -6.52
C GLU A 143 21.59 6.61 -5.00
N LEU A 144 20.40 6.32 -4.45
CA LEU A 144 20.19 6.01 -3.04
C LEU A 144 19.99 4.52 -2.84
N PRO A 145 20.33 3.98 -1.67
CA PRO A 145 20.04 2.59 -1.31
C PRO A 145 18.54 2.36 -1.15
N THR A 146 18.15 1.09 -1.09
CA THR A 146 16.78 0.67 -0.78
C THR A 146 16.30 1.28 0.54
N GLY A 147 15.06 1.74 0.55
CA GLY A 147 14.42 2.31 1.73
C GLY A 147 14.41 1.32 2.89
N THR A 148 14.73 1.80 4.09
CA THR A 148 14.94 0.93 5.26
C THR A 148 14.37 1.58 6.51
N CYS A 149 13.67 0.79 7.33
CA CYS A 149 13.27 1.17 8.68
C CYS A 149 14.07 0.33 9.68
N LEU A 150 14.94 0.95 10.46
CA LEU A 150 15.60 0.31 11.60
C LEU A 150 14.60 0.23 12.74
N ILE A 151 14.26 -0.98 13.15
CA ILE A 151 13.41 -1.26 14.30
C ILE A 151 14.33 -1.65 15.47
N LEU A 152 14.60 -0.70 16.33
CA LEU A 152 15.51 -0.82 17.46
C LEU A 152 14.73 -1.30 18.69
N VAL A 153 15.00 -2.53 19.12
CA VAL A 153 14.29 -3.17 20.24
C VAL A 153 15.15 -3.16 21.48
N THR A 154 14.72 -2.43 22.51
CA THR A 154 15.38 -2.37 23.82
C THR A 154 14.99 -3.56 24.71
N PRO A 155 15.75 -3.86 25.83
CA PRO A 155 15.50 -5.04 26.67
C PRO A 155 14.10 -5.12 27.29
N ASP A 156 13.41 -3.99 27.46
CA ASP A 156 12.03 -3.90 27.93
C ASP A 156 10.99 -4.15 26.81
N SER A 157 11.47 -4.54 25.61
CA SER A 157 10.69 -4.77 24.40
C SER A 157 10.09 -3.52 23.76
N GLU A 158 10.49 -2.32 24.19
CA GLU A 158 10.09 -1.08 23.53
C GLU A 158 10.78 -0.95 22.17
N ARG A 159 10.08 -0.36 21.20
CA ARG A 159 10.55 -0.21 19.82
C ARG A 159 10.72 1.24 19.45
N THR A 160 11.90 1.57 18.97
CA THR A 160 12.20 2.88 18.39
C THR A 160 12.50 2.69 16.91
N MET A 161 11.84 3.44 16.06
CA MET A 161 11.96 3.30 14.60
C MET A 161 12.77 4.46 14.02
N CYS A 162 13.71 4.12 13.13
CA CYS A 162 14.48 5.10 12.37
C CYS A 162 14.32 4.79 10.89
N THR A 163 13.55 5.62 10.17
CA THR A 163 13.20 5.38 8.78
C THR A 163 14.01 6.26 7.85
N PHE A 164 14.74 5.63 6.94
CA PHE A 164 15.38 6.25 5.79
C PHE A 164 14.65 5.83 4.52
N LEU A 165 13.98 6.78 3.85
CA LEU A 165 13.16 6.46 2.68
C LEU A 165 14.00 5.99 1.47
N GLY A 166 15.25 6.47 1.36
CA GLY A 166 16.14 6.07 0.27
C GLY A 166 15.49 6.20 -1.10
N THR A 167 15.66 5.16 -1.90
CA THR A 167 15.09 5.07 -3.24
C THR A 167 13.56 5.00 -3.23
N ALA A 168 12.92 4.47 -2.18
CA ALA A 168 11.46 4.38 -2.12
C ALA A 168 10.77 5.75 -2.28
N GLY A 169 11.31 6.79 -1.63
CA GLY A 169 10.79 8.16 -1.75
C GLY A 169 11.10 8.84 -3.09
N LYS A 170 11.74 8.16 -4.05
CA LYS A 170 12.11 8.68 -5.37
C LYS A 170 11.34 8.04 -6.52
N ILE A 171 10.19 7.46 -6.23
CA ILE A 171 9.28 6.96 -7.26
C ILE A 171 8.83 8.12 -8.16
N ASN A 172 8.69 7.85 -9.46
CA ASN A 172 8.28 8.86 -10.44
C ASN A 172 7.27 8.27 -11.44
N GLU A 173 6.77 9.11 -12.33
CA GLU A 173 5.75 8.69 -13.30
C GLU A 173 6.20 7.56 -14.24
N ASN A 174 7.52 7.41 -14.52
CA ASN A 174 8.03 6.34 -15.38
C ASN A 174 8.04 4.98 -14.67
N ASP A 175 8.04 4.97 -13.35
CA ASP A 175 7.98 3.75 -12.54
C ASP A 175 6.57 3.17 -12.49
N VAL A 176 5.55 3.91 -12.96
CA VAL A 176 4.14 3.50 -12.99
C VAL A 176 3.72 3.11 -14.42
N ASP A 177 3.56 1.82 -14.68
CA ASP A 177 3.00 1.35 -15.96
C ASP A 177 1.47 1.51 -15.98
N ALA A 178 1.00 2.39 -16.86
CA ALA A 178 -0.43 2.66 -17.04
C ALA A 178 -1.25 1.44 -17.46
N ASN A 179 -0.64 0.44 -18.15
CA ASN A 179 -1.37 -0.77 -18.56
C ASN A 179 -1.60 -1.69 -17.35
N ILE A 180 -0.64 -1.78 -16.42
CA ILE A 180 -0.79 -2.53 -15.18
C ILE A 180 -1.90 -1.90 -14.33
N VAL A 181 -1.90 -0.58 -14.18
CA VAL A 181 -2.94 0.17 -13.47
C VAL A 181 -4.32 -0.09 -14.10
N LYS A 182 -4.48 0.06 -15.42
CA LYS A 182 -5.74 -0.17 -16.15
C LYS A 182 -6.27 -1.60 -16.01
N ASN A 183 -5.38 -2.57 -15.86
CA ASN A 183 -5.73 -3.98 -15.75
C ASN A 183 -6.02 -4.43 -14.30
N SER A 184 -5.89 -3.54 -13.31
CA SER A 184 -6.36 -3.77 -11.94
C SER A 184 -7.81 -3.30 -11.76
N GLU A 185 -8.55 -3.92 -10.85
CA GLU A 185 -9.91 -3.47 -10.51
C GLU A 185 -9.88 -2.21 -9.65
N MET A 186 -8.86 -2.09 -8.79
CA MET A 186 -8.66 -0.97 -7.87
C MET A 186 -7.16 -0.73 -7.63
N ILE A 187 -6.78 0.52 -7.43
CA ILE A 187 -5.48 0.88 -6.85
C ILE A 187 -5.64 1.28 -5.38
N PHE A 188 -4.62 0.96 -4.57
CA PHE A 188 -4.52 1.38 -3.18
C PHE A 188 -3.25 2.17 -2.96
N LEU A 189 -3.39 3.43 -2.54
CA LEU A 189 -2.33 4.42 -2.45
C LEU A 189 -1.92 4.68 -1.00
N GLU A 190 -0.65 5.03 -0.80
CA GLU A 190 -0.03 5.29 0.50
C GLU A 190 0.19 6.79 0.72
N GLY A 191 -0.41 7.36 1.77
CA GLY A 191 -0.23 8.77 2.11
C GLY A 191 1.22 9.14 2.44
N TYR A 192 1.99 8.25 3.06
CA TYR A 192 3.41 8.46 3.33
C TYR A 192 4.27 8.70 2.08
N LEU A 193 3.83 8.21 0.92
CA LEU A 193 4.55 8.42 -0.35
C LEU A 193 4.19 9.74 -1.02
N TRP A 194 3.18 10.45 -0.52
CA TRP A 194 2.77 11.72 -1.10
C TRP A 194 3.77 12.81 -0.74
N ASP A 195 4.68 13.10 -1.67
CA ASP A 195 5.61 14.23 -1.59
C ASP A 195 5.56 15.05 -2.88
N GLU A 196 5.91 16.33 -2.76
CA GLU A 196 5.97 17.22 -3.93
C GLU A 196 7.00 16.73 -4.97
N GLY A 197 6.71 16.98 -6.22
CA GLY A 197 7.57 16.57 -7.33
C GLY A 197 7.21 15.22 -7.91
N ASP A 198 8.16 14.32 -8.00
CA ASP A 198 8.03 13.06 -8.74
C ASP A 198 7.06 12.05 -8.11
N PRO A 199 7.01 11.84 -6.78
CA PRO A 199 6.02 10.94 -6.17
C PRO A 199 4.58 11.39 -6.44
N LYS A 200 4.29 12.68 -6.36
CA LYS A 200 2.99 13.25 -6.70
C LYS A 200 2.60 12.95 -8.14
N LYS A 201 3.52 13.15 -9.11
CA LYS A 201 3.27 12.84 -10.52
C LYS A 201 3.01 11.36 -10.76
N ALA A 202 3.72 10.47 -10.04
CA ALA A 202 3.47 9.04 -10.09
C ALA A 202 2.03 8.70 -9.65
N PHE A 203 1.56 9.30 -8.55
CA PHE A 203 0.20 9.13 -8.07
C PHE A 203 -0.84 9.70 -9.04
N GLU A 204 -0.63 10.90 -9.55
CA GLU A 204 -1.53 11.52 -10.54
C GLU A 204 -1.67 10.65 -11.79
N LYS A 205 -0.56 10.05 -12.27
CA LYS A 205 -0.59 9.10 -13.39
C LYS A 205 -1.38 7.84 -13.03
N ALA A 206 -1.18 7.28 -11.84
CA ALA A 206 -1.92 6.11 -11.37
C ALA A 206 -3.41 6.40 -11.27
N ILE A 207 -3.81 7.48 -10.61
CA ILE A 207 -5.20 7.91 -10.46
C ILE A 207 -5.87 8.09 -11.83
N LYS A 208 -5.21 8.77 -12.76
CA LYS A 208 -5.74 9.02 -14.12
C LYS A 208 -6.03 7.73 -14.90
N ASN A 209 -5.29 6.66 -14.62
CA ASN A 209 -5.39 5.40 -15.38
C ASN A 209 -6.16 4.31 -14.63
N SER A 210 -6.58 4.54 -13.40
CA SER A 210 -7.30 3.58 -12.58
C SER A 210 -8.81 3.55 -12.84
N LYS A 211 -9.46 2.45 -12.46
CA LYS A 211 -10.91 2.30 -12.47
C LYS A 211 -11.53 2.75 -11.14
N LYS A 212 -10.83 2.47 -10.03
CA LYS A 212 -11.24 2.80 -8.68
C LYS A 212 -10.01 3.10 -7.82
N VAL A 213 -10.09 4.12 -6.99
CA VAL A 213 -8.97 4.59 -6.17
C VAL A 213 -9.32 4.51 -4.70
N ALA A 214 -8.54 3.74 -3.95
CA ALA A 214 -8.51 3.77 -2.50
C ALA A 214 -7.20 4.40 -2.03
N MET A 215 -7.20 5.08 -0.89
CA MET A 215 -5.99 5.65 -0.28
C MET A 215 -6.08 5.61 1.24
N SER A 216 -4.96 5.30 1.90
CA SER A 216 -4.75 5.54 3.32
C SER A 216 -4.11 6.91 3.51
N LEU A 217 -4.63 7.71 4.46
CA LEU A 217 -4.00 8.99 4.83
C LEU A 217 -2.71 8.81 5.63
N SER A 218 -2.48 7.59 6.11
CA SER A 218 -1.25 7.06 6.73
C SER A 218 -0.98 7.53 8.16
N ASP A 219 -0.78 8.81 8.40
CA ASP A 219 -0.69 9.39 9.74
C ASP A 219 -1.04 10.89 9.77
N GLN A 220 -1.20 11.41 10.98
CA GLN A 220 -1.54 12.83 11.18
C GLN A 220 -0.45 13.78 10.64
N PHE A 221 0.84 13.42 10.73
CA PHE A 221 1.93 14.28 10.22
C PHE A 221 1.88 14.41 8.70
N CYS A 222 1.50 13.34 7.99
CA CYS A 222 1.25 13.40 6.55
C CYS A 222 0.07 14.29 6.22
N VAL A 223 -1.03 14.14 6.98
CA VAL A 223 -2.22 14.97 6.83
C VAL A 223 -1.88 16.45 7.03
N ASP A 224 -1.22 16.79 8.13
CA ASP A 224 -0.90 18.19 8.49
C ASP A 224 0.00 18.83 7.43
N ARG A 225 0.98 18.07 6.92
CA ARG A 225 1.93 18.54 5.90
C ARG A 225 1.30 18.72 4.52
N HIS A 226 0.36 17.87 4.16
CA HIS A 226 -0.23 17.83 2.81
C HIS A 226 -1.72 18.14 2.78
N LYS A 227 -2.25 18.76 3.82
CA LYS A 227 -3.67 18.97 4.08
C LYS A 227 -4.49 19.46 2.87
N PRO A 228 -4.09 20.54 2.15
CA PRO A 228 -4.84 21.02 0.99
C PRO A 228 -4.96 19.97 -0.11
N HIS A 229 -3.86 19.24 -0.37
CA HIS A 229 -3.82 18.19 -1.40
C HIS A 229 -4.66 16.98 -0.99
N PHE A 230 -4.52 16.50 0.25
CA PHE A 230 -5.30 15.38 0.75
C PHE A 230 -6.79 15.68 0.76
N LEU A 231 -7.17 16.91 1.12
CA LEU A 231 -8.55 17.34 1.08
C LEU A 231 -9.11 17.34 -0.36
N ASP A 232 -8.32 17.78 -1.35
CA ASP A 232 -8.69 17.69 -2.77
C ASP A 232 -8.83 16.24 -3.23
N LEU A 233 -7.88 15.37 -2.87
CA LEU A 233 -7.94 13.95 -3.19
C LEU A 233 -9.22 13.32 -2.63
N VAL A 234 -9.48 13.49 -1.34
CA VAL A 234 -10.67 12.95 -0.66
C VAL A 234 -11.95 13.45 -1.29
N LYS A 235 -12.05 14.75 -1.60
CA LYS A 235 -13.25 15.33 -2.20
C LYS A 235 -13.46 14.92 -3.65
N ASN A 236 -12.38 14.83 -4.45
CA ASN A 236 -12.51 14.84 -5.90
C ASN A 236 -11.96 13.61 -6.61
N LYS A 237 -11.03 12.87 -6.01
CA LYS A 237 -10.25 11.83 -6.71
C LYS A 237 -10.42 10.42 -6.16
N LEU A 238 -10.60 10.29 -4.84
CA LEU A 238 -10.70 8.99 -4.19
C LEU A 238 -12.13 8.46 -4.21
N ASP A 239 -12.27 7.16 -4.36
CA ASP A 239 -13.53 6.43 -4.17
C ASP A 239 -13.67 5.93 -2.73
N ILE A 240 -12.52 5.53 -2.12
CA ILE A 240 -12.44 5.05 -0.74
C ILE A 240 -11.28 5.74 -0.03
N THR A 241 -11.54 6.32 1.12
CA THR A 241 -10.51 6.90 2.00
C THR A 241 -10.45 6.13 3.30
N PHE A 242 -9.26 5.67 3.67
CA PHE A 242 -8.96 5.12 4.99
C PHE A 242 -8.23 6.17 5.82
N ALA A 243 -8.70 6.36 7.04
CA ALA A 243 -8.09 7.24 8.01
C ALA A 243 -8.38 6.74 9.43
N ASN A 244 -7.59 7.16 10.41
CA ASN A 244 -8.03 7.09 11.79
C ASN A 244 -8.81 8.37 12.19
N GLU A 245 -9.44 8.34 13.38
CA GLU A 245 -10.23 9.47 13.89
C GLU A 245 -9.41 10.77 13.92
N GLN A 246 -8.15 10.71 14.36
CA GLN A 246 -7.28 11.90 14.49
C GLN A 246 -6.86 12.45 13.12
N GLU A 247 -6.48 11.58 12.18
CA GLU A 247 -6.14 11.96 10.80
C GLU A 247 -7.29 12.69 10.13
N MET A 248 -8.51 12.13 10.25
CA MET A 248 -9.67 12.73 9.60
C MET A 248 -10.09 14.03 10.27
N MET A 249 -10.05 14.10 11.61
CA MET A 249 -10.31 15.33 12.35
C MET A 249 -9.31 16.42 11.97
N SER A 250 -8.01 16.10 11.88
CA SER A 250 -6.99 17.05 11.44
C SER A 250 -7.23 17.51 10.01
N LEU A 251 -7.58 16.59 9.08
CA LEU A 251 -7.79 16.93 7.67
C LEU A 251 -8.87 18.01 7.46
N ILE A 252 -9.94 17.97 8.24
CA ILE A 252 -11.10 18.85 8.06
C ILE A 252 -11.23 19.92 9.15
N ASP A 253 -10.25 20.07 10.04
CA ASP A 253 -10.30 20.96 11.22
C ASP A 253 -11.55 20.72 12.09
N ALA A 254 -11.90 19.43 12.27
CA ALA A 254 -13.05 19.03 13.05
C ALA A 254 -12.85 19.31 14.54
N LYS A 255 -13.92 19.74 15.22
CA LYS A 255 -13.95 19.94 16.68
C LYS A 255 -14.20 18.63 17.42
N ASP A 256 -15.02 17.78 16.83
CA ASP A 256 -15.36 16.48 17.36
C ASP A 256 -15.71 15.49 16.23
N PHE A 257 -15.99 14.24 16.58
CA PHE A 257 -16.27 13.19 15.59
C PHE A 257 -17.60 13.42 14.85
N SER A 258 -18.53 14.20 15.38
CA SER A 258 -19.79 14.52 14.68
C SER A 258 -19.53 15.35 13.42
N ASP A 259 -18.50 16.21 13.43
CA ASP A 259 -18.08 16.96 12.24
C ASP A 259 -17.57 16.01 11.14
N VAL A 260 -16.85 14.92 11.52
CA VAL A 260 -16.41 13.89 10.58
C VAL A 260 -17.59 13.17 9.95
N ILE A 261 -18.59 12.80 10.75
CA ILE A 261 -19.83 12.18 10.25
C ILE A 261 -20.55 13.12 9.25
N ASN A 262 -20.70 14.39 9.63
CA ASN A 262 -21.36 15.39 8.77
C ASN A 262 -20.59 15.63 7.47
N PHE A 263 -19.25 15.69 7.54
CA PHE A 263 -18.41 15.80 6.35
C PHE A 263 -18.60 14.59 5.42
N GLY A 264 -18.56 13.37 5.97
CA GLY A 264 -18.71 12.13 5.20
C GLY A 264 -20.09 12.01 4.54
N LYS A 265 -21.16 12.42 5.24
CA LYS A 265 -22.51 12.46 4.67
C LYS A 265 -22.60 13.36 3.45
N ASN A 266 -21.95 14.52 3.49
CA ASN A 266 -21.94 15.47 2.38
C ASN A 266 -20.98 15.08 1.24
N LEU A 267 -19.97 14.26 1.53
CA LEU A 267 -18.92 13.87 0.57
C LEU A 267 -19.46 12.97 -0.54
N LYS A 268 -20.45 12.12 -0.25
CA LYS A 268 -20.99 11.08 -1.17
C LYS A 268 -19.91 10.14 -1.72
N LYS A 269 -18.91 9.84 -0.90
CA LYS A 269 -17.80 8.93 -1.15
C LYS A 269 -17.57 8.11 0.10
N LEU A 270 -16.94 6.95 -0.04
CA LEU A 270 -16.77 6.02 1.06
C LEU A 270 -15.61 6.45 1.96
N LEU A 271 -15.92 6.86 3.18
CA LEU A 271 -14.96 7.08 4.25
C LEU A 271 -14.96 5.89 5.21
N ILE A 272 -13.78 5.39 5.52
CA ILE A 272 -13.56 4.31 6.49
C ILE A 272 -12.66 4.85 7.58
N ILE A 273 -13.23 5.00 8.78
CA ILE A 273 -12.55 5.63 9.91
C ILE A 273 -12.34 4.62 11.02
N THR A 274 -11.08 4.32 11.34
CA THR A 274 -10.72 3.52 12.52
C THR A 274 -10.64 4.40 13.75
N ARG A 275 -11.09 3.89 14.91
CA ARG A 275 -11.26 4.66 16.15
C ARG A 275 -10.66 3.95 17.36
N GLY A 276 -9.64 3.14 17.15
CA GLY A 276 -8.99 2.37 18.22
C GLY A 276 -10.00 1.48 18.94
N GLU A 277 -10.09 1.60 20.25
CA GLU A 277 -11.00 0.80 21.09
C GLU A 277 -12.50 1.05 20.81
N LYS A 278 -12.82 2.13 20.11
CA LYS A 278 -14.21 2.42 19.67
C LYS A 278 -14.58 1.68 18.37
N GLY A 279 -13.67 0.90 17.78
CA GLY A 279 -13.92 0.13 16.56
C GLY A 279 -13.71 0.95 15.29
N ALA A 280 -14.60 0.80 14.31
CA ALA A 280 -14.50 1.47 13.02
C ALA A 280 -15.88 1.92 12.52
N VAL A 281 -15.88 2.95 11.69
CA VAL A 281 -17.09 3.55 11.09
C VAL A 281 -16.91 3.68 9.58
N SER A 282 -17.91 3.26 8.83
CA SER A 282 -18.05 3.54 7.41
C SER A 282 -19.10 4.62 7.20
N ILE A 283 -18.80 5.62 6.38
CA ILE A 283 -19.71 6.70 6.03
C ILE A 283 -19.80 6.82 4.52
N ASN A 284 -21.00 6.70 3.95
CA ASN A 284 -21.27 6.84 2.52
C ASN A 284 -22.60 7.55 2.30
N GLY A 285 -22.58 8.87 2.17
CA GLY A 285 -23.78 9.68 2.20
C GLY A 285 -24.51 9.48 3.54
N ASP A 286 -25.81 9.23 3.51
CA ASP A 286 -26.61 9.04 4.72
C ASP A 286 -26.38 7.68 5.42
N GLU A 287 -25.76 6.73 4.74
CA GLU A 287 -25.43 5.43 5.32
C GLU A 287 -24.21 5.54 6.23
N VAL A 288 -24.41 5.31 7.52
CA VAL A 288 -23.37 5.26 8.55
C VAL A 288 -23.45 3.90 9.23
N ILE A 289 -22.38 3.10 9.10
CA ILE A 289 -22.30 1.76 9.67
C ILE A 289 -21.14 1.73 10.65
N GLU A 290 -21.44 1.36 11.89
CA GLU A 290 -20.43 1.18 12.93
C GLU A 290 -20.13 -0.32 13.14
N ASN A 291 -18.87 -0.63 13.41
CA ASN A 291 -18.43 -1.96 13.80
C ASN A 291 -17.54 -1.84 15.05
N GLY A 292 -17.84 -2.63 16.07
CA GLY A 292 -17.07 -2.67 17.30
C GLY A 292 -15.71 -3.38 17.13
N ILE A 293 -15.07 -3.63 18.26
CA ILE A 293 -13.83 -4.40 18.35
C ILE A 293 -14.09 -5.83 18.82
N GLU A 294 -13.15 -6.73 18.53
CA GLU A 294 -13.07 -8.01 19.21
C GLU A 294 -12.61 -7.81 20.66
N LYS A 295 -13.14 -8.61 21.57
CA LYS A 295 -12.85 -8.50 23.01
C LYS A 295 -11.82 -9.55 23.43
N ASN A 296 -11.17 -9.30 24.58
CA ASN A 296 -10.23 -10.23 25.20
C ASN A 296 -9.01 -10.58 24.34
N LEU A 297 -8.51 -9.61 23.57
CA LEU A 297 -7.30 -9.77 22.74
C LEU A 297 -6.05 -9.71 23.62
N ASN A 298 -5.07 -10.56 23.32
CA ASN A 298 -3.74 -10.50 23.89
C ASN A 298 -2.84 -9.59 23.04
N ILE A 299 -2.98 -8.28 23.21
CA ILE A 299 -2.27 -7.27 22.42
C ILE A 299 -0.76 -7.34 22.72
N LYS A 300 0.04 -7.55 21.67
CA LYS A 300 1.52 -7.58 21.72
C LYS A 300 2.15 -6.42 20.97
N ASP A 301 1.56 -6.00 19.85
CA ASP A 301 2.12 -5.01 18.95
C ASP A 301 1.00 -4.39 18.11
N LEU A 302 0.87 -3.07 18.10
CA LEU A 302 -0.15 -2.38 17.31
C LEU A 302 0.29 -2.10 15.86
N THR A 303 1.55 -2.43 15.52
CA THR A 303 2.09 -2.22 14.17
C THR A 303 1.29 -2.99 13.13
N GLY A 304 0.88 -2.31 12.07
CA GLY A 304 0.10 -2.91 10.98
C GLY A 304 -1.39 -3.07 11.26
N ALA A 305 -1.91 -2.65 12.42
CA ALA A 305 -3.34 -2.73 12.72
C ALA A 305 -4.20 -2.06 11.64
N GLY A 306 -3.85 -0.83 11.26
CA GLY A 306 -4.51 -0.09 10.18
C GLY A 306 -4.31 -0.73 8.81
N ASP A 307 -3.10 -1.24 8.54
CA ASP A 307 -2.76 -1.89 7.27
C ASP A 307 -3.61 -3.14 7.04
N LEU A 308 -3.70 -4.00 8.06
CA LEU A 308 -4.49 -5.24 7.98
C LEU A 308 -5.99 -4.98 8.07
N PHE A 309 -6.42 -3.93 8.78
CA PHE A 309 -7.80 -3.47 8.71
C PHE A 309 -8.18 -3.09 7.28
N ALA A 310 -7.35 -2.28 6.61
CA ALA A 310 -7.57 -1.90 5.21
C ALA A 310 -7.58 -3.13 4.28
N ALA A 311 -6.68 -4.10 4.50
CA ALA A 311 -6.66 -5.35 3.75
C ALA A 311 -7.98 -6.13 3.88
N GLY A 312 -8.49 -6.31 5.09
CA GLY A 312 -9.76 -7.00 5.34
C GLY A 312 -10.95 -6.28 4.71
N PHE A 313 -11.02 -4.96 4.88
CA PHE A 313 -12.08 -4.15 4.29
C PHE A 313 -12.06 -4.20 2.75
N LEU A 314 -10.90 -4.01 2.15
CA LEU A 314 -10.72 -4.05 0.69
C LEU A 314 -11.00 -5.45 0.13
N HIS A 315 -10.64 -6.53 0.86
CA HIS A 315 -11.03 -7.88 0.49
C HIS A 315 -12.56 -8.01 0.34
N GLY A 316 -13.32 -7.53 1.33
CA GLY A 316 -14.78 -7.53 1.25
C GLY A 316 -15.27 -6.74 0.05
N THR A 317 -14.75 -5.54 -0.15
CA THR A 317 -15.12 -4.65 -1.27
C THR A 317 -14.92 -5.29 -2.65
N VAL A 318 -13.76 -5.90 -2.93
CA VAL A 318 -13.48 -6.49 -4.25
C VAL A 318 -14.12 -7.84 -4.46
N ASN A 319 -14.66 -8.45 -3.40
CA ASN A 319 -15.41 -9.70 -3.47
C ASN A 319 -16.94 -9.50 -3.29
N ASN A 320 -17.39 -8.22 -3.36
CA ASN A 320 -18.81 -7.84 -3.32
C ASN A 320 -19.52 -8.23 -2.00
N LEU A 321 -18.81 -8.23 -0.88
CA LEU A 321 -19.42 -8.30 0.44
C LEU A 321 -20.11 -6.97 0.76
N SER A 322 -21.08 -6.98 1.66
CA SER A 322 -21.67 -5.75 2.20
C SER A 322 -20.63 -4.90 2.92
N THR A 323 -20.91 -3.62 3.09
CA THR A 323 -20.05 -2.69 3.85
C THR A 323 -19.85 -3.18 5.28
N LYS A 324 -20.89 -3.72 5.90
CA LYS A 324 -20.83 -4.29 7.25
C LYS A 324 -19.87 -5.48 7.32
N GLU A 325 -20.05 -6.47 6.44
CA GLU A 325 -19.16 -7.63 6.36
C GLU A 325 -17.71 -7.22 6.06
N SER A 326 -17.51 -6.18 5.24
CA SER A 326 -16.19 -5.63 4.95
C SER A 326 -15.55 -5.00 6.20
N LEU A 327 -16.32 -4.25 7.01
CA LEU A 327 -15.86 -3.72 8.30
C LEU A 327 -15.51 -4.85 9.28
N GLU A 328 -16.35 -5.87 9.39
CA GLU A 328 -16.11 -7.04 10.23
C GLU A 328 -14.83 -7.75 9.83
N LYS A 329 -14.59 -7.93 8.52
CA LYS A 329 -13.36 -8.54 8.00
C LYS A 329 -12.13 -7.68 8.27
N GLY A 330 -12.24 -6.35 8.18
CA GLY A 330 -11.20 -5.40 8.59
C GLY A 330 -10.85 -5.55 10.06
N THR A 331 -11.84 -5.58 10.93
CA THR A 331 -11.67 -5.78 12.38
C THR A 331 -11.02 -7.14 12.69
N GLU A 332 -11.45 -8.22 12.04
CA GLU A 332 -10.85 -9.55 12.19
C GLU A 332 -9.36 -9.56 11.88
N MET A 333 -8.97 -8.97 10.74
CA MET A 333 -7.57 -8.92 10.30
C MET A 333 -6.71 -8.06 11.24
N SER A 334 -7.22 -6.90 11.63
CA SER A 334 -6.58 -6.02 12.60
C SER A 334 -6.39 -6.72 13.95
N SER A 335 -7.43 -7.39 14.46
CA SER A 335 -7.40 -8.15 15.72
C SER A 335 -6.38 -9.28 15.70
N LYS A 336 -6.20 -9.94 14.56
CA LYS A 336 -5.19 -11.01 14.41
C LYS A 336 -3.77 -10.45 14.47
N VAL A 337 -3.49 -9.40 13.71
CA VAL A 337 -2.12 -8.88 13.62
C VAL A 337 -1.62 -8.29 14.94
N ILE A 338 -2.47 -7.61 15.70
CA ILE A 338 -2.04 -6.99 16.98
C ILE A 338 -1.72 -8.00 18.08
N GLN A 339 -2.06 -9.27 17.91
CA GLN A 339 -1.72 -10.35 18.85
C GLN A 339 -0.37 -11.00 18.57
N GLN A 340 0.36 -10.53 17.60
CA GLN A 340 1.71 -10.98 17.27
C GLN A 340 2.66 -9.79 17.07
N ILE A 341 3.94 -10.07 16.88
CA ILE A 341 4.96 -9.05 16.66
C ILE A 341 5.15 -8.82 15.17
N GLY A 342 5.02 -7.56 14.72
CA GLY A 342 5.16 -7.15 13.33
C GLY A 342 3.84 -6.90 12.62
N ALA A 343 3.92 -6.33 11.41
CA ALA A 343 2.79 -5.81 10.65
C ALA A 343 2.13 -6.82 9.70
N ARG A 344 2.50 -8.11 9.75
CA ARG A 344 1.98 -9.17 8.84
C ARG A 344 1.57 -10.40 9.62
N LEU A 345 0.61 -11.15 9.08
CA LEU A 345 0.13 -12.42 9.65
C LEU A 345 1.05 -13.57 9.28
#